data_5a3fe394eb0182092172a28057dad6b0
#
_entry.id   5a3fe394eb0182092172a28057dad6b0
#
_cell.length_a   1.000
_cell.length_b   1.000
_cell.length_c   1.000
_cell.angle_alpha   90.00
_cell.angle_beta   90.00
_cell.angle_gamma   90.00
#
_symmetry.space_group_name_H-M   'P 1'
#
loop_
_entity.id
_entity.type
_entity.pdbx_description
1 polymer ?
#
loop_
_entity_poly.entity_id
_entity_poly.type
_entity_poly.pdbx_seq_one_letter_code
_entity_poly.pdbx_strand_id
1 'polypeptide(L)'
;MVPRLSAALGAAALTAIASPLDAQRGVTGRAVSLEPALGPIAWFAAGEFVAGADAIAVRYAETLCVRDLRARAAALGLDPRLARVAELYQLRLRACTGEQFVGDVCGPSLFLREEGARVTWLPRFGIDRREVTVAEYHRCVTVGGCPSPLHPMGTPTYGEPTLPVTGVTWSAARAYCAWRGARLPTEAEWERAARGREARNFPWGEQYDPGRFNHGALTSECRDDDDGYAFAAPVGSFPSGATPEGVLDLAGNAQEWVEDQRSVHLAVLPFDPPPTPGVTAEGRRVARGGAWDHPGWMGRATARVLLLPDTRQPNLGFRCAWDP
;
A
#
# COMPACT_ATOMS: atom_id res chain seq x y z
N MET A 1 24.75 68.02 39.89
CA MET A 1 24.80 67.63 41.32
C MET A 1 24.47 66.16 41.42
N VAL A 2 25.50 65.36 41.69
CA VAL A 2 25.41 63.90 41.96
C VAL A 2 25.23 63.75 43.47
N PRO A 3 24.54 62.71 43.95
CA PRO A 3 25.34 61.75 44.67
C PRO A 3 25.06 60.31 44.34
N ARG A 4 26.17 59.55 44.36
CA ARG A 4 26.30 58.11 44.37
C ARG A 4 25.78 57.56 45.70
N LEU A 5 25.19 56.38 45.71
CA LEU A 5 25.19 55.50 46.87
C LEU A 5 25.35 54.03 46.42
N SER A 6 26.14 53.37 47.23
CA SER A 6 26.87 52.13 47.05
C SER A 6 26.03 50.85 47.21
N ALA A 7 26.50 49.84 46.58
CA ALA A 7 26.49 48.39 46.76
C ALA A 7 25.89 47.77 48.05
N ALA A 8 25.14 46.68 47.82
CA ALA A 8 25.13 45.52 48.72
C ALA A 8 24.92 44.23 47.87
N LEU A 9 25.93 43.39 47.92
CA LEU A 9 25.90 42.01 47.40
C LEU A 9 24.96 41.16 48.27
N GLY A 10 23.99 40.52 47.65
CA GLY A 10 23.20 39.45 48.21
C GLY A 10 23.28 38.23 47.31
N ALA A 11 24.08 37.22 47.71
CA ALA A 11 24.13 35.94 47.07
C ALA A 11 22.82 35.19 47.33
N ALA A 12 22.03 34.99 46.29
CA ALA A 12 20.87 34.11 46.31
C ALA A 12 21.22 32.81 45.51
N ALA A 13 21.12 31.71 46.22
CA ALA A 13 21.34 30.36 45.74
C ALA A 13 20.41 30.04 44.57
N LEU A 14 20.99 29.62 43.44
CA LEU A 14 20.27 28.97 42.36
C LEU A 14 19.90 27.56 42.78
N THR A 15 18.66 27.39 43.21
CA THR A 15 18.03 26.08 43.22
C THR A 15 17.64 25.72 41.78
N ALA A 16 18.37 24.75 41.21
CA ALA A 16 18.04 24.14 39.96
C ALA A 16 16.68 23.43 40.08
N ILE A 17 15.67 23.95 39.38
CA ILE A 17 14.42 23.27 39.16
C ILE A 17 14.68 22.30 38.01
N ALA A 18 14.78 21.02 38.33
CA ALA A 18 14.80 19.94 37.31
C ALA A 18 13.45 19.92 36.63
N SER A 19 13.46 20.14 35.30
CA SER A 19 12.33 19.89 34.43
C SER A 19 12.10 18.37 34.33
N PRO A 20 10.86 17.90 34.39
CA PRO A 20 10.57 16.51 34.12
C PRO A 20 10.52 16.28 32.61
N LEU A 21 11.68 16.01 32.00
CA LEU A 21 11.83 15.38 30.73
C LEU A 21 12.08 13.89 30.99
N ASP A 22 11.03 13.14 31.26
CA ASP A 22 11.08 11.67 31.18
C ASP A 22 9.66 11.11 31.21
N ALA A 23 9.04 11.09 30.03
CA ALA A 23 7.93 10.21 29.73
C ALA A 23 7.89 9.88 28.24
N GLN A 24 9.05 9.59 27.64
CA GLN A 24 9.08 8.77 26.46
C GLN A 24 9.07 7.30 26.91
N ARG A 25 7.90 6.80 27.24
CA ARG A 25 7.68 5.35 27.24
C ARG A 25 7.74 4.89 25.79
N GLY A 26 8.93 4.44 25.41
CA GLY A 26 9.14 3.67 24.21
C GLY A 26 8.18 2.46 24.23
N VAL A 27 7.20 2.48 23.35
CA VAL A 27 6.51 1.26 22.94
C VAL A 27 7.55 0.49 22.12
N THR A 28 8.43 -0.24 22.81
CA THR A 28 9.22 -1.30 22.20
C THR A 28 8.27 -2.46 21.95
N GLY A 29 7.36 -2.32 20.99
CA GLY A 29 6.76 -3.44 20.33
C GLY A 29 7.91 -4.18 19.64
N ARG A 30 8.42 -5.23 20.27
CA ARG A 30 9.27 -6.21 19.64
C ARG A 30 8.48 -6.71 18.43
N ALA A 31 8.84 -6.27 17.23
CA ALA A 31 8.43 -6.94 16.01
C ALA A 31 8.84 -8.40 16.19
N VAL A 32 7.87 -9.27 16.39
CA VAL A 32 8.10 -10.71 16.38
C VAL A 32 8.38 -11.03 14.92
N SER A 33 9.65 -11.03 14.56
CA SER A 33 10.07 -11.45 13.24
C SER A 33 9.71 -12.92 13.10
N LEU A 34 8.73 -13.22 12.29
CA LEU A 34 8.37 -14.57 11.88
C LEU A 34 9.44 -15.20 10.96
N GLU A 35 10.46 -14.41 10.57
CA GLU A 35 11.49 -14.79 9.61
C GLU A 35 12.42 -15.96 10.03
N PRO A 36 12.76 -16.20 11.30
CA PRO A 36 13.65 -17.34 11.62
C PRO A 36 13.03 -18.71 11.41
N ALA A 37 11.69 -18.82 11.39
CA ALA A 37 10.98 -20.09 11.27
C ALA A 37 10.46 -20.39 9.85
N LEU A 38 10.28 -19.36 9.03
CA LEU A 38 9.72 -19.47 7.68
C LEU A 38 10.72 -18.85 6.69
N GLY A 39 11.27 -19.64 5.76
CA GLY A 39 12.16 -19.12 4.71
C GLY A 39 11.54 -17.93 3.95
N PRO A 40 12.32 -17.20 3.12
CA PRO A 40 11.88 -15.96 2.46
C PRO A 40 10.75 -16.16 1.42
N ILE A 41 10.48 -17.40 1.02
CA ILE A 41 9.49 -17.80 0.02
C ILE A 41 8.37 -18.59 0.67
N ALA A 42 7.13 -18.25 0.36
CA ALA A 42 5.96 -19.05 0.68
C ALA A 42 5.61 -19.93 -0.53
N TRP A 43 5.48 -21.26 -0.30
CA TRP A 43 5.15 -22.21 -1.36
C TRP A 43 3.69 -22.60 -1.30
N PHE A 44 3.03 -22.55 -2.45
CA PHE A 44 1.63 -22.90 -2.64
C PHE A 44 1.53 -24.19 -3.45
N ALA A 45 0.80 -25.16 -2.93
CA ALA A 45 0.54 -26.41 -3.65
C ALA A 45 -0.37 -26.16 -4.86
N ALA A 46 -0.16 -26.95 -5.91
CA ALA A 46 -1.04 -26.95 -7.09
C ALA A 46 -2.50 -27.22 -6.68
N GLY A 47 -3.44 -26.63 -7.41
CA GLY A 47 -4.85 -26.84 -7.18
C GLY A 47 -5.73 -25.68 -7.57
N GLU A 48 -7.01 -25.84 -7.31
CA GLU A 48 -8.04 -24.86 -7.62
C GLU A 48 -8.20 -23.85 -6.49
N PHE A 49 -8.62 -22.65 -6.87
CA PHE A 49 -9.11 -21.59 -5.98
C PHE A 49 -10.12 -20.71 -6.72
N VAL A 50 -10.88 -19.89 -6.01
CA VAL A 50 -11.82 -18.94 -6.60
C VAL A 50 -11.12 -17.60 -6.81
N ALA A 51 -10.86 -17.26 -8.07
CA ALA A 51 -10.34 -15.95 -8.48
C ALA A 51 -11.50 -15.00 -8.79
N GLY A 52 -11.30 -13.69 -8.53
CA GLY A 52 -12.30 -12.66 -8.76
C GLY A 52 -13.29 -12.52 -7.59
N ALA A 53 -14.10 -11.46 -7.63
CA ALA A 53 -15.12 -11.18 -6.62
C ALA A 53 -16.50 -11.68 -7.08
N ASP A 54 -17.24 -12.24 -6.16
CA ASP A 54 -18.68 -12.49 -6.35
C ASP A 54 -19.50 -11.25 -5.94
N ALA A 55 -20.80 -11.29 -6.16
CA ALA A 55 -21.72 -10.20 -5.83
C ALA A 55 -21.76 -9.86 -4.32
N ILE A 56 -21.39 -10.79 -3.44
CA ILE A 56 -21.33 -10.56 -1.99
C ILE A 56 -20.06 -9.76 -1.66
N ALA A 57 -18.92 -10.17 -2.20
CA ALA A 57 -17.65 -9.47 -2.04
C ALA A 57 -17.71 -8.04 -2.62
N VAL A 58 -18.36 -7.84 -3.77
CA VAL A 58 -18.59 -6.51 -4.35
C VAL A 58 -19.44 -5.64 -3.44
N ARG A 59 -20.59 -6.13 -2.93
CA ARG A 59 -21.42 -5.36 -1.98
C ARG A 59 -20.68 -5.04 -0.69
N TYR A 60 -19.84 -5.93 -0.22
CA TYR A 60 -19.00 -5.65 0.93
C TYR A 60 -18.00 -4.52 0.65
N ALA A 61 -17.39 -4.51 -0.53
CA ALA A 61 -16.51 -3.43 -0.99
C ALA A 61 -17.22 -2.08 -1.04
N GLU A 62 -18.43 -2.02 -1.62
CA GLU A 62 -19.28 -0.82 -1.64
C GLU A 62 -19.57 -0.34 -0.22
N THR A 63 -19.93 -1.25 0.68
CA THR A 63 -20.20 -0.93 2.10
C THR A 63 -18.98 -0.33 2.79
N LEU A 64 -17.78 -0.89 2.57
CA LEU A 64 -16.53 -0.36 3.13
C LEU A 64 -16.23 1.04 2.58
N CYS A 65 -16.39 1.25 1.28
CA CYS A 65 -16.18 2.55 0.64
C CYS A 65 -17.13 3.61 1.22
N VAL A 66 -18.43 3.32 1.29
CA VAL A 66 -19.44 4.24 1.86
C VAL A 66 -19.15 4.54 3.33
N ARG A 67 -18.73 3.53 4.11
CA ARG A 67 -18.36 3.71 5.52
C ARG A 67 -17.15 4.66 5.66
N ASP A 68 -16.14 4.47 4.85
CA ASP A 68 -14.95 5.32 4.82
C ASP A 68 -15.32 6.77 4.46
N LEU A 69 -16.12 6.99 3.42
CA LEU A 69 -16.62 8.32 3.05
C LEU A 69 -17.39 9.01 4.19
N ARG A 70 -18.26 8.27 4.90
CA ARG A 70 -19.04 8.80 6.02
C ARG A 70 -18.15 9.19 7.21
N ALA A 71 -17.18 8.35 7.54
CA ALA A 71 -16.24 8.65 8.62
C ALA A 71 -15.46 9.94 8.32
N ARG A 72 -14.99 10.12 7.08
CA ARG A 72 -14.28 11.32 6.63
C ARG A 72 -15.15 12.56 6.63
N ALA A 73 -16.41 12.45 6.17
CA ALA A 73 -17.36 13.55 6.24
C ALA A 73 -17.56 14.01 7.68
N ALA A 74 -17.74 13.07 8.61
CA ALA A 74 -17.88 13.37 10.03
C ALA A 74 -16.63 14.07 10.61
N ALA A 75 -15.43 13.59 10.29
CA ALA A 75 -14.18 14.21 10.70
C ALA A 75 -14.02 15.66 10.20
N LEU A 76 -14.69 16.00 9.09
CA LEU A 76 -14.72 17.35 8.52
C LEU A 76 -15.89 18.21 9.03
N GLY A 77 -16.70 17.71 9.96
CA GLY A 77 -17.91 18.41 10.43
C GLY A 77 -19.00 18.53 9.36
N LEU A 78 -18.99 17.67 8.34
CA LEU A 78 -19.98 17.65 7.27
C LEU A 78 -21.09 16.67 7.59
N ASP A 79 -22.34 16.96 7.15
CA ASP A 79 -23.42 15.99 7.24
C ASP A 79 -23.12 14.80 6.31
N PRO A 80 -22.94 13.59 6.85
CA PRO A 80 -22.59 12.41 6.05
C PRO A 80 -23.73 11.94 5.13
N ARG A 81 -24.92 12.56 5.20
CA ARG A 81 -26.07 12.26 4.35
C ARG A 81 -26.11 13.09 3.06
N LEU A 82 -25.28 14.12 2.95
CA LEU A 82 -25.30 15.02 1.81
C LEU A 82 -24.53 14.42 0.62
N ALA A 83 -25.16 14.46 -0.56
CA ALA A 83 -24.52 14.10 -1.84
C ALA A 83 -23.19 14.87 -2.09
N ARG A 84 -23.02 16.05 -1.48
CA ARG A 84 -21.80 16.86 -1.51
C ARG A 84 -20.58 16.20 -0.87
N VAL A 85 -20.75 15.14 -0.06
CA VAL A 85 -19.63 14.39 0.49
C VAL A 85 -18.81 13.75 -0.63
N ALA A 86 -19.47 13.20 -1.64
CA ALA A 86 -18.80 12.64 -2.82
C ALA A 86 -18.05 13.71 -3.61
N GLU A 87 -18.64 14.90 -3.79
CA GLU A 87 -17.99 16.04 -4.48
C GLU A 87 -16.78 16.57 -3.71
N LEU A 88 -16.87 16.66 -2.37
CA LEU A 88 -15.76 17.09 -1.53
C LEU A 88 -14.64 16.06 -1.47
N TYR A 89 -14.98 14.78 -1.48
CA TYR A 89 -14.01 13.70 -1.60
C TYR A 89 -13.30 13.76 -2.96
N GLN A 90 -14.03 14.00 -4.05
CA GLN A 90 -13.46 14.20 -5.38
C GLN A 90 -12.54 15.42 -5.45
N LEU A 91 -12.93 16.55 -4.86
CA LEU A 91 -12.12 17.76 -4.83
C LEU A 91 -10.81 17.55 -4.05
N ARG A 92 -10.85 16.76 -2.96
CA ARG A 92 -9.67 16.46 -2.15
C ARG A 92 -8.80 15.40 -2.80
N LEU A 93 -9.38 14.34 -3.35
CA LEU A 93 -8.65 13.35 -4.14
C LEU A 93 -7.86 14.06 -5.25
N ARG A 94 -8.50 14.99 -5.95
CA ARG A 94 -7.85 15.80 -6.98
C ARG A 94 -6.72 16.67 -6.45
N ALA A 95 -6.89 17.25 -5.26
CA ALA A 95 -5.85 18.08 -4.63
C ALA A 95 -4.64 17.24 -4.20
N CYS A 96 -4.86 15.97 -3.80
CA CYS A 96 -3.81 15.07 -3.32
C CYS A 96 -3.10 14.31 -4.44
N THR A 97 -3.84 13.85 -5.45
CA THR A 97 -3.31 12.97 -6.51
C THR A 97 -3.13 13.68 -7.84
N GLY A 98 -3.69 14.88 -8.00
CA GLY A 98 -3.76 15.60 -9.29
C GLY A 98 -4.79 14.99 -10.26
N GLU A 99 -5.50 13.95 -9.89
CA GLU A 99 -6.39 13.17 -10.73
C GLU A 99 -7.85 13.63 -10.60
N GLN A 100 -8.59 13.54 -11.71
CA GLN A 100 -10.02 13.84 -11.77
C GLN A 100 -10.80 12.52 -11.76
N PHE A 101 -11.63 12.32 -10.73
CA PHE A 101 -12.56 11.22 -10.69
C PHE A 101 -13.86 11.58 -11.43
N VAL A 102 -14.29 10.73 -12.34
CA VAL A 102 -15.56 10.88 -13.06
C VAL A 102 -16.44 9.66 -12.71
N GLY A 103 -17.46 9.88 -11.90
CA GLY A 103 -18.43 8.83 -11.57
C GLY A 103 -18.88 8.80 -10.11
N ASP A 104 -19.68 7.80 -9.76
CA ASP A 104 -20.09 7.51 -8.39
C ASP A 104 -18.90 6.92 -7.61
N VAL A 105 -18.45 7.64 -6.58
CA VAL A 105 -17.25 7.31 -5.81
C VAL A 105 -17.28 5.92 -5.17
N CYS A 106 -18.45 5.43 -4.82
CA CYS A 106 -18.63 4.09 -4.24
C CYS A 106 -19.62 3.24 -5.04
N GLY A 107 -19.93 3.62 -6.27
CA GLY A 107 -20.90 2.91 -7.09
C GLY A 107 -20.35 1.59 -7.64
N PRO A 108 -21.25 0.73 -8.13
CA PRO A 108 -20.90 -0.58 -8.68
C PRO A 108 -19.80 -0.53 -9.75
N SER A 109 -19.78 0.53 -10.57
CA SER A 109 -18.79 0.70 -11.65
C SER A 109 -17.34 0.68 -11.15
N LEU A 110 -17.09 1.11 -9.91
CA LEU A 110 -15.77 1.08 -9.28
C LEU A 110 -15.27 -0.37 -9.10
N PHE A 111 -16.17 -1.30 -8.81
CA PHE A 111 -15.86 -2.69 -8.46
C PHE A 111 -16.10 -3.69 -9.59
N LEU A 112 -16.66 -3.26 -10.73
CA LEU A 112 -16.94 -4.14 -11.88
C LEU A 112 -15.67 -4.85 -12.40
N ARG A 113 -14.50 -4.25 -12.23
CA ARG A 113 -13.22 -4.87 -12.62
C ARG A 113 -12.85 -6.08 -11.77
N GLU A 114 -13.41 -6.17 -10.56
CA GLU A 114 -13.14 -7.23 -9.62
C GLU A 114 -14.10 -8.42 -9.80
N GLU A 115 -15.25 -8.20 -10.46
CA GLU A 115 -16.28 -9.20 -10.70
C GLU A 115 -15.80 -10.35 -11.58
N GLY A 116 -16.56 -11.43 -11.54
CA GLY A 116 -16.29 -12.63 -12.33
C GLY A 116 -15.58 -13.69 -11.51
N ALA A 117 -16.10 -13.97 -10.32
CA ALA A 117 -15.66 -15.12 -9.52
C ALA A 117 -15.66 -16.37 -10.39
N ARG A 118 -14.51 -17.01 -10.50
CA ARG A 118 -14.32 -18.22 -11.32
C ARG A 118 -13.33 -19.17 -10.67
N VAL A 119 -13.62 -20.46 -10.78
CA VAL A 119 -12.65 -21.49 -10.40
C VAL A 119 -11.46 -21.43 -11.34
N THR A 120 -10.28 -21.28 -10.76
CA THR A 120 -9.01 -21.18 -11.49
C THR A 120 -8.04 -22.22 -10.94
N TRP A 121 -7.44 -23.01 -11.81
CA TRP A 121 -6.40 -23.95 -11.43
C TRP A 121 -5.02 -23.30 -11.58
N LEU A 122 -4.15 -23.49 -10.59
CA LEU A 122 -2.75 -23.06 -10.62
C LEU A 122 -1.81 -24.24 -10.38
N PRO A 123 -0.65 -24.29 -11.07
CA PRO A 123 0.43 -25.19 -10.71
C PRO A 123 1.00 -24.82 -9.34
N ARG A 124 1.90 -25.64 -8.82
CA ARG A 124 2.70 -25.27 -7.66
C ARG A 124 3.55 -24.06 -7.98
N PHE A 125 3.61 -23.09 -7.06
CA PHE A 125 4.44 -21.88 -7.19
C PHE A 125 4.95 -21.41 -5.83
N GLY A 126 6.02 -20.62 -5.85
CA GLY A 126 6.48 -19.86 -4.69
C GLY A 126 6.20 -18.37 -4.89
N ILE A 127 6.06 -17.63 -3.80
CA ILE A 127 5.99 -16.16 -3.81
C ILE A 127 6.84 -15.62 -2.67
N ASP A 128 7.50 -14.47 -2.89
CA ASP A 128 8.22 -13.77 -1.82
C ASP A 128 7.27 -13.44 -0.68
N ARG A 129 7.69 -13.67 0.58
CA ARG A 129 6.83 -13.39 1.75
C ARG A 129 6.58 -11.92 1.98
N ARG A 130 7.41 -11.06 1.43
CA ARG A 130 7.31 -9.60 1.53
C ARG A 130 7.68 -8.94 0.21
N GLU A 131 7.43 -7.66 0.10
CA GLU A 131 7.85 -6.85 -1.03
C GLU A 131 9.37 -6.83 -1.15
N VAL A 132 9.88 -6.59 -2.37
CA VAL A 132 11.32 -6.37 -2.59
C VAL A 132 11.73 -5.06 -1.95
N THR A 133 12.76 -5.10 -1.11
CA THR A 133 13.26 -3.91 -0.42
C THR A 133 14.16 -3.04 -1.29
N VAL A 134 14.32 -1.77 -0.90
CA VAL A 134 15.29 -0.83 -1.51
C VAL A 134 16.68 -1.43 -1.48
N ALA A 135 17.13 -2.03 -0.35
CA ALA A 135 18.45 -2.62 -0.25
C ALA A 135 18.64 -3.82 -1.20
N GLU A 136 17.62 -4.65 -1.36
CA GLU A 136 17.67 -5.79 -2.27
C GLU A 136 17.73 -5.34 -3.73
N TYR A 137 16.89 -4.37 -4.12
CA TYR A 137 16.88 -3.81 -5.47
C TYR A 137 18.19 -3.08 -5.80
N HIS A 138 18.74 -2.34 -4.84
CA HIS A 138 20.02 -1.62 -5.00
C HIS A 138 21.17 -2.56 -5.38
N ARG A 139 21.21 -3.79 -4.87
CA ARG A 139 22.21 -4.79 -5.26
C ARG A 139 22.16 -5.09 -6.76
N CYS A 140 20.97 -5.22 -7.32
CA CYS A 140 20.79 -5.42 -8.76
C CYS A 140 21.26 -4.20 -9.57
N VAL A 141 20.93 -2.99 -9.11
CA VAL A 141 21.38 -1.73 -9.76
C VAL A 141 22.90 -1.63 -9.75
N THR A 142 23.54 -1.94 -8.63
CA THR A 142 25.00 -1.83 -8.44
C THR A 142 25.79 -2.71 -9.41
N VAL A 143 25.27 -3.88 -9.76
CA VAL A 143 25.90 -4.80 -10.72
C VAL A 143 25.43 -4.59 -12.17
N GLY A 144 24.60 -3.54 -12.40
CA GLY A 144 24.09 -3.21 -13.75
C GLY A 144 22.97 -4.13 -14.24
N GLY A 145 22.38 -4.95 -13.37
CA GLY A 145 21.27 -5.86 -13.71
C GLY A 145 19.91 -5.19 -13.79
N CYS A 146 19.73 -4.05 -13.11
CA CYS A 146 18.49 -3.30 -13.04
C CYS A 146 18.71 -1.80 -13.30
N PRO A 147 17.74 -1.10 -13.91
CA PRO A 147 17.77 0.35 -13.97
C PRO A 147 17.51 0.97 -12.60
N SER A 148 17.98 2.19 -12.37
CA SER A 148 17.72 2.94 -11.13
C SER A 148 16.23 3.20 -10.94
N PRO A 149 15.70 3.04 -9.71
CA PRO A 149 14.32 3.42 -9.40
C PRO A 149 14.17 4.95 -9.38
N LEU A 150 12.93 5.43 -9.28
CA LEU A 150 12.66 6.87 -9.14
C LEU A 150 13.29 7.45 -7.87
N HIS A 151 13.29 6.65 -6.79
CA HIS A 151 13.86 6.98 -5.49
C HIS A 151 14.98 5.99 -5.15
N PRO A 152 16.25 6.28 -5.55
CA PRO A 152 17.37 5.41 -5.21
C PRO A 152 17.61 5.31 -3.69
N MET A 153 18.36 4.30 -3.28
CA MET A 153 18.79 4.14 -1.89
C MET A 153 19.46 5.41 -1.37
N GLY A 154 19.06 5.85 -0.16
CA GLY A 154 19.50 7.09 0.45
C GLY A 154 18.65 8.32 0.10
N THR A 155 17.64 8.19 -0.78
CA THR A 155 16.66 9.26 -1.00
C THR A 155 15.81 9.43 0.26
N PRO A 156 15.62 10.67 0.77
CA PRO A 156 14.73 10.90 1.90
C PRO A 156 13.32 10.33 1.66
N THR A 157 12.70 9.81 2.68
CA THR A 157 11.34 9.26 2.72
C THR A 157 11.16 7.91 2.01
N TYR A 158 11.77 7.68 0.85
CA TYR A 158 11.51 6.50 0.02
C TYR A 158 12.74 5.61 -0.21
N GLY A 159 13.92 6.07 0.19
CA GLY A 159 15.18 5.38 -0.10
C GLY A 159 15.81 4.63 1.09
N GLU A 160 15.07 4.46 2.19
CA GLU A 160 15.56 3.70 3.34
C GLU A 160 15.68 2.21 2.99
N PRO A 161 16.76 1.52 3.43
CA PRO A 161 17.06 0.16 3.00
C PRO A 161 15.97 -0.88 3.23
N THR A 162 15.17 -0.72 4.28
CA THR A 162 14.12 -1.67 4.71
C THR A 162 12.74 -1.40 4.13
N LEU A 163 12.56 -0.25 3.45
CA LEU A 163 11.31 0.08 2.78
C LEU A 163 11.13 -0.77 1.51
N PRO A 164 9.89 -0.97 1.04
CA PRO A 164 9.65 -1.52 -0.28
C PRO A 164 10.28 -0.62 -1.35
N VAL A 165 10.93 -1.21 -2.34
CA VAL A 165 11.36 -0.43 -3.50
C VAL A 165 10.13 -0.01 -4.30
N THR A 166 10.02 1.30 -4.55
CA THR A 166 8.91 1.89 -5.30
C THR A 166 9.43 2.77 -6.45
N GLY A 167 8.53 3.27 -7.30
CA GLY A 167 8.93 4.10 -8.42
C GLY A 167 9.72 3.34 -9.50
N VAL A 168 9.42 2.07 -9.67
CA VAL A 168 9.96 1.19 -10.72
C VAL A 168 8.92 0.93 -11.79
N THR A 169 9.34 0.85 -13.06
CA THR A 169 8.47 0.45 -14.15
C THR A 169 8.16 -1.06 -14.08
N TRP A 170 7.12 -1.51 -14.75
CA TRP A 170 6.82 -2.95 -14.86
C TRP A 170 8.02 -3.74 -15.43
N SER A 171 8.67 -3.23 -16.47
CA SER A 171 9.83 -3.88 -17.08
C SER A 171 11.03 -3.93 -16.13
N ALA A 172 11.24 -2.92 -15.31
CA ALA A 172 12.29 -2.88 -14.28
C ALA A 172 12.03 -3.90 -13.16
N ALA A 173 10.79 -4.01 -12.69
CA ALA A 173 10.38 -5.02 -11.71
C ALA A 173 10.58 -6.44 -12.25
N ARG A 174 10.16 -6.69 -13.50
CA ARG A 174 10.37 -7.97 -14.19
C ARG A 174 11.85 -8.31 -14.36
N ALA A 175 12.69 -7.32 -14.75
CA ALA A 175 14.14 -7.50 -14.89
C ALA A 175 14.79 -7.88 -13.55
N TYR A 176 14.37 -7.27 -12.45
CA TYR A 176 14.87 -7.62 -11.11
C TYR A 176 14.51 -9.06 -10.74
N CYS A 177 13.25 -9.47 -10.92
CA CYS A 177 12.86 -10.85 -10.62
C CYS A 177 13.64 -11.86 -11.48
N ALA A 178 13.84 -11.57 -12.77
CA ALA A 178 14.66 -12.41 -13.65
C ALA A 178 16.12 -12.47 -13.21
N TRP A 179 16.70 -11.35 -12.75
CA TRP A 179 18.06 -11.30 -12.20
C TRP A 179 18.21 -12.20 -10.95
N ARG A 180 17.15 -12.32 -10.14
CA ARG A 180 17.10 -13.25 -8.99
C ARG A 180 16.85 -14.72 -9.38
N GLY A 181 16.62 -15.03 -10.67
CA GLY A 181 16.21 -16.37 -11.10
C GLY A 181 14.72 -16.66 -10.85
N ALA A 182 13.92 -15.60 -10.72
CA ALA A 182 12.49 -15.61 -10.46
C ALA A 182 11.73 -14.86 -11.57
N ARG A 183 10.44 -14.64 -11.38
CA ARG A 183 9.58 -13.84 -12.26
C ARG A 183 8.59 -12.99 -11.48
N LEU A 184 7.89 -12.07 -12.11
CA LEU A 184 6.72 -11.47 -11.48
C LEU A 184 5.64 -12.55 -11.25
N PRO A 185 4.84 -12.45 -10.15
CA PRO A 185 3.68 -13.31 -10.00
C PRO A 185 2.65 -13.01 -11.09
N THR A 186 1.96 -14.01 -11.57
CA THR A 186 0.72 -13.77 -12.31
C THR A 186 -0.33 -13.18 -11.36
N GLU A 187 -1.31 -12.46 -11.91
CA GLU A 187 -2.41 -11.91 -11.13
C GLU A 187 -3.12 -13.01 -10.32
N ALA A 188 -3.32 -14.18 -10.92
CA ALA A 188 -3.95 -15.31 -10.25
C ALA A 188 -3.11 -15.90 -9.11
N GLU A 189 -1.79 -15.96 -9.25
CA GLU A 189 -0.87 -16.40 -8.18
C GLU A 189 -0.87 -15.41 -7.02
N TRP A 190 -0.79 -14.11 -7.32
CA TRP A 190 -0.86 -13.07 -6.32
C TRP A 190 -2.19 -13.12 -5.54
N GLU A 191 -3.32 -13.23 -6.27
CA GLU A 191 -4.64 -13.33 -5.66
C GLU A 191 -4.81 -14.62 -4.83
N ARG A 192 -4.30 -15.76 -5.34
CA ARG A 192 -4.27 -17.02 -4.58
C ARG A 192 -3.46 -16.90 -3.27
N ALA A 193 -2.34 -16.18 -3.31
CA ALA A 193 -1.55 -15.92 -2.12
C ALA A 193 -2.32 -15.06 -1.10
N ALA A 194 -3.02 -14.02 -1.56
CA ALA A 194 -3.78 -13.11 -0.71
C ALA A 194 -5.08 -13.75 -0.15
N ARG A 195 -5.84 -14.45 -1.00
CA ARG A 195 -7.19 -14.94 -0.66
C ARG A 195 -7.23 -16.35 -0.09
N GLY A 196 -6.19 -17.14 -0.30
CA GLY A 196 -6.25 -18.55 0.02
C GLY A 196 -7.20 -19.32 -0.91
N ARG A 197 -7.53 -20.55 -0.51
CA ARG A 197 -8.61 -21.35 -1.13
C ARG A 197 -9.97 -20.97 -0.58
N GLU A 198 -10.00 -20.33 0.56
CA GLU A 198 -11.18 -19.88 1.29
C GLU A 198 -11.83 -18.64 0.68
N ALA A 199 -11.20 -18.04 -0.34
CA ALA A 199 -11.66 -16.83 -1.01
C ALA A 199 -11.82 -15.60 -0.09
N ARG A 200 -10.90 -15.44 0.89
CA ARG A 200 -10.89 -14.35 1.87
C ARG A 200 -10.97 -12.96 1.22
N ASN A 201 -11.61 -12.02 1.89
CA ASN A 201 -11.66 -10.62 1.45
C ASN A 201 -10.33 -9.89 1.67
N PHE A 202 -9.63 -10.21 2.76
CA PHE A 202 -8.30 -9.68 3.11
C PHE A 202 -7.31 -10.82 3.37
N PRO A 203 -6.01 -10.57 3.33
CA PRO A 203 -4.99 -11.59 3.58
C PRO A 203 -5.21 -12.37 4.89
N TRP A 204 -5.67 -11.69 5.94
CA TRP A 204 -5.91 -12.25 7.27
C TRP A 204 -7.31 -12.85 7.49
N GLY A 205 -8.26 -12.65 6.57
CA GLY A 205 -9.64 -13.17 6.71
C GLY A 205 -10.70 -12.27 6.07
N GLU A 206 -11.93 -12.35 6.60
CA GLU A 206 -13.10 -11.72 6.00
C GLU A 206 -13.29 -10.25 6.43
N GLN A 207 -12.87 -9.91 7.65
CA GLN A 207 -13.21 -8.63 8.25
C GLN A 207 -12.13 -7.57 7.99
N TYR A 208 -12.58 -6.36 7.64
CA TYR A 208 -11.73 -5.19 7.57
C TYR A 208 -11.21 -4.82 8.96
N ASP A 209 -9.90 -4.66 9.07
CA ASP A 209 -9.22 -4.24 10.28
C ASP A 209 -8.07 -3.29 9.90
N PRO A 210 -8.20 -1.97 10.13
CA PRO A 210 -7.22 -0.97 9.74
C PRO A 210 -5.89 -1.11 10.48
N GLY A 211 -5.86 -1.75 11.66
CA GLY A 211 -4.64 -1.98 12.43
C GLY A 211 -3.75 -3.11 11.90
N ARG A 212 -4.10 -3.74 10.75
CA ARG A 212 -3.38 -4.88 10.20
C ARG A 212 -2.53 -4.58 8.98
N PHE A 213 -2.55 -3.36 8.47
CA PHE A 213 -1.83 -3.00 7.25
C PHE A 213 -1.60 -1.49 7.15
N ASN A 214 -0.61 -1.09 6.37
CA ASN A 214 -0.32 0.31 6.09
C ASN A 214 -1.25 0.81 4.97
N HIS A 215 -2.09 1.80 5.27
CA HIS A 215 -3.06 2.36 4.34
C HIS A 215 -3.21 3.87 4.52
N GLY A 216 -3.73 4.55 3.52
CA GLY A 216 -4.03 5.97 3.58
C GLY A 216 -5.48 6.24 3.97
N ALA A 217 -5.66 7.39 4.61
CA ALA A 217 -6.90 8.11 4.61
C ALA A 217 -6.67 9.40 3.83
N LEU A 218 -7.44 9.66 2.81
CA LEU A 218 -7.36 10.94 2.09
C LEU A 218 -7.79 12.08 3.03
N THR A 219 -6.87 12.50 3.91
CA THR A 219 -7.06 13.61 4.83
C THR A 219 -6.92 14.95 4.10
N SER A 220 -7.16 16.07 4.81
CA SER A 220 -6.98 17.42 4.25
C SER A 220 -5.54 17.69 3.78
N GLU A 221 -4.58 16.99 4.33
CA GLU A 221 -3.15 17.15 4.05
C GLU A 221 -2.59 16.06 3.15
N CYS A 222 -3.43 15.16 2.63
CA CYS A 222 -3.04 14.00 1.82
C CYS A 222 -2.05 13.07 2.55
N ARG A 223 -2.05 13.12 3.87
CA ARG A 223 -1.21 12.31 4.76
C ARG A 223 -2.11 11.67 5.80
N ASP A 224 -1.80 10.45 6.10
CA ASP A 224 -2.43 9.68 7.15
C ASP A 224 -1.33 8.93 7.89
N ASP A 225 -1.36 8.98 9.19
CA ASP A 225 -0.45 8.26 10.09
C ASP A 225 -1.21 7.52 11.19
N ASP A 226 -2.51 7.29 11.00
CA ASP A 226 -3.36 6.59 11.95
C ASP A 226 -2.91 5.14 12.19
N ASP A 227 -2.26 4.53 11.21
CA ASP A 227 -1.62 3.22 11.30
C ASP A 227 -0.17 3.25 11.81
N GLY A 228 0.36 4.46 12.08
CA GLY A 228 1.71 4.71 12.57
C GLY A 228 2.72 5.10 11.51
N TYR A 229 2.34 5.19 10.24
CA TYR A 229 3.22 5.54 9.12
C TYR A 229 2.55 6.53 8.18
N ALA A 230 3.19 7.68 7.94
CA ALA A 230 2.70 8.68 6.98
C ALA A 230 3.05 8.35 5.51
N PHE A 231 3.88 7.34 5.30
CA PHE A 231 4.36 6.81 4.01
C PHE A 231 4.53 5.30 4.12
N ALA A 232 5.24 4.69 3.16
CA ALA A 232 5.54 3.26 3.23
C ALA A 232 6.25 2.90 4.55
N ALA A 233 5.82 1.80 5.16
CA ALA A 233 6.45 1.19 6.32
C ALA A 233 7.59 0.26 5.90
N PRO A 234 8.58 -0.02 6.76
CA PRO A 234 9.49 -1.14 6.54
C PRO A 234 8.72 -2.43 6.25
N VAL A 235 9.15 -3.21 5.27
CA VAL A 235 8.44 -4.43 4.88
C VAL A 235 8.25 -5.36 6.08
N GLY A 236 7.07 -5.94 6.24
CA GLY A 236 6.74 -6.83 7.36
C GLY A 236 6.37 -6.11 8.67
N SER A 237 6.13 -4.81 8.66
CA SER A 237 5.75 -4.04 9.86
C SER A 237 4.41 -4.46 10.45
N PHE A 238 3.55 -5.13 9.69
CA PHE A 238 2.21 -5.55 10.10
C PHE A 238 2.06 -7.08 10.14
N PRO A 239 2.69 -7.78 11.10
CA PRO A 239 2.66 -9.25 11.16
C PRO A 239 1.25 -9.83 11.38
N SER A 240 0.33 -9.06 11.98
CA SER A 240 -1.09 -9.45 12.13
C SER A 240 -1.88 -9.40 10.81
N GLY A 241 -1.33 -8.75 9.79
CA GLY A 241 -1.86 -8.69 8.43
C GLY A 241 -1.41 -9.84 7.53
N ALA A 242 -0.59 -10.75 8.05
CA ALA A 242 -0.11 -11.91 7.28
C ALA A 242 -1.23 -12.87 6.88
N THR A 243 -1.04 -13.55 5.77
CA THR A 243 -1.86 -14.73 5.42
C THR A 243 -1.53 -15.91 6.35
N PRO A 244 -2.38 -16.95 6.40
CA PRO A 244 -2.04 -18.20 7.12
C PRO A 244 -0.73 -18.85 6.65
N GLU A 245 -0.37 -18.64 5.39
CA GLU A 245 0.89 -19.10 4.82
C GLU A 245 2.09 -18.21 5.19
N GLY A 246 1.85 -17.09 5.90
CA GLY A 246 2.87 -16.15 6.36
C GLY A 246 3.36 -15.19 5.27
N VAL A 247 2.55 -14.87 4.28
CA VAL A 247 2.84 -13.79 3.33
C VAL A 247 2.36 -12.48 3.91
N LEU A 248 3.23 -11.47 3.91
CA LEU A 248 3.04 -10.16 4.53
C LEU A 248 2.80 -9.09 3.45
N ASP A 249 2.23 -7.97 3.84
CA ASP A 249 2.08 -6.76 3.03
C ASP A 249 1.33 -6.99 1.69
N LEU A 250 0.44 -8.00 1.62
CA LEU A 250 -0.48 -8.19 0.50
C LEU A 250 -1.70 -7.26 0.56
N ALA A 251 -1.79 -6.46 1.62
CA ALA A 251 -2.74 -5.37 1.75
C ALA A 251 -1.99 -4.11 2.18
N GLY A 252 -2.09 -3.04 1.40
CA GLY A 252 -1.44 -1.76 1.68
C GLY A 252 0.08 -1.78 1.45
N ASN A 253 0.77 -0.87 2.12
CA ASN A 253 2.19 -0.57 2.02
C ASN A 253 2.60 -0.13 0.61
N ALA A 254 3.00 -1.00 -0.29
CA ALA A 254 3.17 -0.65 -1.69
C ALA A 254 2.24 -1.47 -2.60
N GLN A 255 1.62 -0.82 -3.56
CA GLN A 255 0.93 -1.51 -4.63
C GLN A 255 1.93 -2.31 -5.46
N GLU A 256 1.54 -3.47 -5.97
CA GLU A 256 2.47 -4.43 -6.55
C GLU A 256 2.18 -4.75 -8.02
N TRP A 257 3.18 -4.57 -8.86
CA TRP A 257 3.15 -5.05 -10.23
C TRP A 257 3.00 -6.57 -10.29
N VAL A 258 2.13 -7.04 -11.19
CA VAL A 258 2.03 -8.45 -11.57
C VAL A 258 2.31 -8.62 -13.07
N GLU A 259 2.50 -9.87 -13.53
CA GLU A 259 2.89 -10.15 -14.93
C GLU A 259 1.79 -9.81 -15.93
N ASP A 260 0.52 -9.85 -15.53
CA ASP A 260 -0.63 -9.81 -16.43
C ASP A 260 -0.80 -8.46 -17.11
N GLN A 261 -1.18 -8.57 -18.40
CA GLN A 261 -1.64 -7.47 -19.21
C GLN A 261 -3.15 -7.58 -19.40
N ARG A 262 -3.85 -6.45 -19.30
CA ARG A 262 -5.27 -6.40 -19.58
C ARG A 262 -5.59 -5.27 -20.55
N SER A 263 -6.45 -5.55 -21.52
CA SER A 263 -7.09 -4.52 -22.34
C SER A 263 -8.34 -4.00 -21.64
N VAL A 264 -8.54 -2.70 -21.65
CA VAL A 264 -9.61 -2.05 -20.88
C VAL A 264 -10.76 -1.69 -21.82
N HIS A 265 -11.89 -2.35 -21.60
CA HIS A 265 -13.21 -1.80 -22.00
C HIS A 265 -14.00 -1.29 -20.79
N LEU A 266 -13.34 -1.14 -19.62
CA LEU A 266 -13.99 -0.82 -18.36
C LEU A 266 -13.67 0.62 -17.91
N ALA A 267 -14.59 1.21 -17.14
CA ALA A 267 -14.48 2.57 -16.63
C ALA A 267 -13.11 2.86 -15.99
N VAL A 268 -12.60 4.07 -16.18
CA VAL A 268 -11.36 4.57 -15.54
C VAL A 268 -11.62 4.68 -14.04
N LEU A 269 -10.76 4.06 -13.22
CA LEU A 269 -10.82 4.21 -11.77
C LEU A 269 -10.21 5.56 -11.34
N PRO A 270 -10.54 6.06 -10.14
CA PRO A 270 -9.99 7.32 -9.63
C PRO A 270 -8.46 7.31 -9.51
N PHE A 271 -7.86 6.12 -9.39
CA PHE A 271 -6.41 5.92 -9.26
C PHE A 271 -5.74 5.50 -10.57
N ASP A 272 -6.50 5.32 -11.66
CA ASP A 272 -5.91 5.15 -12.98
C ASP A 272 -5.39 6.50 -13.44
N PRO A 273 -4.16 6.60 -14.01
CA PRO A 273 -3.71 7.83 -14.61
C PRO A 273 -4.69 8.26 -15.73
N PRO A 274 -4.91 9.56 -15.90
CA PRO A 274 -5.83 10.05 -16.93
C PRO A 274 -5.45 9.47 -18.30
N PRO A 275 -6.42 9.17 -19.17
CA PRO A 275 -6.13 8.65 -20.49
C PRO A 275 -5.28 9.68 -21.27
N THR A 276 -4.05 9.30 -21.59
CA THR A 276 -3.19 10.13 -22.42
C THR A 276 -3.77 10.13 -23.84
N PRO A 277 -4.00 11.29 -24.48
CA PRO A 277 -4.47 11.37 -25.84
C PRO A 277 -3.58 10.50 -26.78
N GLY A 278 -4.18 9.58 -27.53
CA GLY A 278 -3.46 8.68 -28.44
C GLY A 278 -2.92 7.39 -27.84
N VAL A 279 -3.03 7.18 -26.53
CA VAL A 279 -2.72 5.89 -25.87
C VAL A 279 -3.99 5.06 -25.81
N THR A 280 -4.01 3.95 -26.55
CA THR A 280 -5.10 2.98 -26.47
C THR A 280 -5.07 2.27 -25.10
N ALA A 281 -6.23 1.81 -24.65
CA ALA A 281 -6.34 1.00 -23.42
C ALA A 281 -5.59 -0.35 -23.51
N GLU A 282 -5.05 -0.66 -24.68
CA GLU A 282 -4.27 -1.86 -24.92
C GLU A 282 -2.89 -1.75 -24.29
N GLY A 283 -2.50 -2.79 -23.56
CA GLY A 283 -1.16 -2.89 -22.96
C GLY A 283 -1.01 -2.43 -21.51
N ARG A 284 -2.09 -2.08 -20.82
CA ARG A 284 -2.02 -1.79 -19.38
C ARG A 284 -1.65 -3.04 -18.59
N ARG A 285 -0.87 -2.85 -17.55
CA ARG A 285 -0.46 -3.86 -16.59
C ARG A 285 -1.29 -3.78 -15.33
N VAL A 286 -1.50 -4.92 -14.68
CA VAL A 286 -2.24 -4.99 -13.42
C VAL A 286 -1.30 -4.68 -12.26
N ALA A 287 -1.79 -3.91 -11.30
CA ALA A 287 -1.20 -3.72 -9.99
C ALA A 287 -2.22 -4.06 -8.88
N ARG A 288 -1.75 -4.62 -7.76
CA ARG A 288 -2.56 -5.26 -6.72
C ARG A 288 -2.19 -4.75 -5.33
N GLY A 289 -3.07 -4.98 -4.35
CA GLY A 289 -2.80 -4.83 -2.92
C GLY A 289 -3.18 -3.50 -2.29
N GLY A 290 -3.39 -2.42 -3.06
CA GLY A 290 -3.48 -1.08 -2.51
C GLY A 290 -2.13 -0.56 -2.03
N ALA A 291 -2.07 0.60 -1.39
CA ALA A 291 -0.83 1.21 -0.94
C ALA A 291 -1.05 2.09 0.30
N TRP A 292 0.05 2.60 0.87
CA TRP A 292 0.07 3.47 2.05
C TRP A 292 -0.77 4.76 1.93
N ASP A 293 -1.03 5.23 0.72
CA ASP A 293 -1.84 6.42 0.41
C ASP A 293 -3.24 6.08 -0.14
N HIS A 294 -3.55 4.79 -0.28
CA HIS A 294 -4.86 4.35 -0.76
C HIS A 294 -5.85 4.16 0.39
N PRO A 295 -7.16 4.42 0.17
CA PRO A 295 -8.19 4.10 1.15
C PRO A 295 -8.14 2.62 1.55
N GLY A 296 -8.39 2.33 2.83
CA GLY A 296 -8.25 0.97 3.36
C GLY A 296 -9.07 -0.11 2.63
N TRP A 297 -10.18 0.25 1.98
CA TRP A 297 -10.95 -0.71 1.16
C TRP A 297 -10.20 -1.17 -0.10
N MET A 298 -9.15 -0.47 -0.54
CA MET A 298 -8.25 -0.89 -1.62
C MET A 298 -7.29 -2.02 -1.21
N GLY A 299 -7.09 -2.26 0.09
CA GLY A 299 -6.32 -3.40 0.60
C GLY A 299 -7.03 -4.75 0.48
N ARG A 300 -8.24 -4.82 -0.12
CA ARG A 300 -8.93 -6.08 -0.38
C ARG A 300 -8.17 -6.91 -1.40
N ALA A 301 -8.15 -8.22 -1.19
CA ALA A 301 -7.42 -9.15 -2.04
C ALA A 301 -7.94 -9.23 -3.49
N THR A 302 -9.13 -8.70 -3.79
CA THR A 302 -9.69 -8.61 -5.15
C THR A 302 -9.46 -7.27 -5.82
N ALA A 303 -9.07 -6.22 -5.06
CA ALA A 303 -8.82 -4.89 -5.58
C ALA A 303 -7.67 -4.90 -6.60
N ARG A 304 -7.85 -4.14 -7.68
CA ARG A 304 -6.85 -4.03 -8.76
C ARG A 304 -6.88 -2.66 -9.42
N VAL A 305 -5.73 -2.26 -9.91
CA VAL A 305 -5.56 -1.05 -10.71
C VAL A 305 -4.88 -1.41 -12.03
N LEU A 306 -5.18 -0.66 -13.08
CA LEU A 306 -4.62 -0.87 -14.42
C LEU A 306 -3.75 0.33 -14.79
N LEU A 307 -2.44 0.12 -14.85
CA LEU A 307 -1.44 1.17 -15.05
C LEU A 307 -0.71 0.98 -16.38
N LEU A 308 -0.20 2.06 -16.94
CA LEU A 308 0.72 1.97 -18.08
C LEU A 308 2.03 1.30 -17.61
N PRO A 309 2.69 0.47 -18.43
CA PRO A 309 3.89 -0.27 -18.01
C PRO A 309 5.06 0.64 -17.61
N ASP A 310 5.09 1.88 -18.09
CA ASP A 310 6.12 2.86 -17.76
C ASP A 310 5.77 3.74 -16.56
N THR A 311 4.63 3.50 -15.91
CA THR A 311 4.22 4.23 -14.70
C THR A 311 5.27 4.04 -13.60
N ARG A 312 5.61 5.16 -12.94
CA ARG A 312 6.48 5.20 -11.76
C ARG A 312 5.81 6.05 -10.69
N GLN A 313 5.40 5.43 -9.61
CA GLN A 313 4.74 6.09 -8.48
C GLN A 313 5.44 5.75 -7.17
N PRO A 314 5.46 6.66 -6.18
CA PRO A 314 6.13 6.43 -4.90
C PRO A 314 5.45 5.36 -4.03
N ASN A 315 4.29 4.88 -4.45
CA ASN A 315 3.47 3.86 -3.80
C ASN A 315 3.38 2.55 -4.61
N LEU A 316 4.18 2.40 -5.69
CA LEU A 316 4.11 1.28 -6.62
C LEU A 316 5.44 0.53 -6.65
N GLY A 317 5.44 -0.67 -6.11
CA GLY A 317 6.54 -1.61 -5.99
C GLY A 317 6.21 -2.98 -6.59
N PHE A 318 6.75 -4.06 -6.02
CA PHE A 318 6.52 -5.43 -6.47
C PHE A 318 7.11 -6.47 -5.53
N ARG A 319 6.73 -7.72 -5.72
CA ARG A 319 7.40 -8.93 -5.21
C ARG A 319 7.62 -9.94 -6.32
N CYS A 320 8.45 -10.97 -6.10
CA CYS A 320 8.71 -12.00 -7.10
C CYS A 320 7.97 -13.31 -6.78
N ALA A 321 7.73 -14.09 -7.84
CA ALA A 321 7.27 -15.46 -7.78
C ALA A 321 8.33 -16.43 -8.29
N TRP A 322 8.23 -17.68 -7.87
CA TRP A 322 9.21 -18.73 -8.09
C TRP A 322 8.56 -19.96 -8.68
N ASP A 323 9.17 -20.50 -9.71
CA ASP A 323 8.80 -21.81 -10.23
C ASP A 323 9.39 -22.92 -9.33
N PRO A 324 8.77 -24.11 -9.28
CA PRO A 324 9.19 -25.21 -8.42
C PRO A 324 10.60 -25.72 -8.69
#